data_917ca19c4c80cb3202e48d7abfb827ea
#
_entry.id   917ca19c4c80cb3202e48d7abfb827ea
#
_cell.length_a   1.000
_cell.length_b   1.000
_cell.length_c   1.000
_cell.angle_alpha   90.00
_cell.angle_beta   90.00
_cell.angle_gamma   90.00
#
_symmetry.space_group_name_H-M   'P 1'
#
loop_
_entity.id
_entity.type
_entity.pdbx_description
1 polymer ?
#
loop_
_entity_poly.entity_id
_entity_poly.type
_entity_poly.pdbx_seq_one_letter_code
_entity_poly.pdbx_strand_id
1 'polypeptide(L)'
;EQFGEYVSIYNFRDAIEDGATVPLYYENRIPELQLVNDNFSDELDQLLEAAELDEDAEGALAREFGTQYTLLTRPERLKTIANDLVSHFVGRGFSGKAMYVGLDKAAAVRMHDLVKEAWAEHLADLRKQHDALPELERPWLASRIELMETTDMAVVVSQSQNELKMLDDQGLDIRPHRERMNREDLAEKFKDSADPLRLVFVCAMWMTGFDAPSVST
;
A
#
# COMPACT_ATOMS: atom_id res chain seq x y z
N GLU A 1 7.62 19.45 -33.61
CA GLU A 1 8.11 20.68 -32.91
C GLU A 1 7.09 21.83 -33.13
N GLN A 2 5.99 21.79 -32.34
CA GLN A 2 4.93 22.81 -32.45
C GLN A 2 5.18 24.07 -31.60
N PHE A 3 6.14 24.06 -30.68
CA PHE A 3 6.30 25.09 -29.66
C PHE A 3 7.70 25.75 -29.60
N GLY A 4 8.60 25.45 -30.52
CA GLY A 4 9.96 26.02 -30.53
C GLY A 4 10.88 25.41 -29.47
N GLU A 5 12.03 26.06 -29.26
CA GLU A 5 13.00 25.67 -28.23
C GLU A 5 12.56 26.16 -26.84
N TYR A 6 12.99 25.46 -25.79
CA TYR A 6 12.70 25.86 -24.41
C TYR A 6 13.34 27.19 -24.08
N VAL A 7 12.56 28.13 -23.57
CA VAL A 7 13.04 29.45 -23.12
C VAL A 7 13.75 29.36 -21.77
N SER A 8 13.32 28.41 -20.92
CA SER A 8 14.00 28.05 -19.68
C SER A 8 13.66 26.61 -19.34
N ILE A 9 14.59 25.93 -18.69
CA ILE A 9 14.39 24.56 -18.16
C ILE A 9 14.56 24.69 -16.65
N TYR A 10 13.48 24.35 -15.91
CA TYR A 10 13.52 24.19 -14.47
C TYR A 10 13.27 22.71 -14.20
N ASN A 11 14.34 21.99 -13.96
CA ASN A 11 14.27 20.52 -13.79
C ASN A 11 14.12 20.15 -12.32
N PHE A 12 13.95 18.86 -12.06
CA PHE A 12 13.74 18.32 -10.72
C PHE A 12 14.92 18.59 -9.77
N ARG A 13 16.15 18.60 -10.29
CA ARG A 13 17.35 18.93 -9.51
C ARG A 13 17.33 20.39 -9.05
N ASP A 14 17.01 21.30 -9.96
CA ASP A 14 16.92 22.73 -9.65
C ASP A 14 15.84 22.96 -8.58
N ALA A 15 14.71 22.24 -8.66
CA ALA A 15 13.63 22.32 -7.68
C ALA A 15 14.05 21.81 -6.28
N ILE A 16 14.92 20.82 -6.20
CA ILE A 16 15.48 20.33 -4.93
C ILE A 16 16.50 21.32 -4.37
N GLU A 17 17.40 21.85 -5.22
CA GLU A 17 18.42 22.82 -4.83
C GLU A 17 17.79 24.14 -4.32
N ASP A 18 16.69 24.56 -4.91
CA ASP A 18 15.90 25.73 -4.50
C ASP A 18 14.98 25.48 -3.29
N GLY A 19 14.89 24.22 -2.83
CA GLY A 19 13.99 23.83 -1.73
C GLY A 19 12.51 23.85 -2.09
N ALA A 20 12.18 23.87 -3.39
CA ALA A 20 10.80 23.80 -3.87
C ALA A 20 10.21 22.38 -3.79
N THR A 21 11.06 21.37 -3.79
CA THR A 21 10.69 19.95 -3.56
C THR A 21 11.69 19.28 -2.64
N VAL A 22 11.31 18.11 -2.11
CA VAL A 22 12.19 17.28 -1.27
C VAL A 22 12.85 16.18 -2.12
N PRO A 23 14.07 15.71 -1.74
CA PRO A 23 14.67 14.57 -2.41
C PRO A 23 13.83 13.30 -2.20
N LEU A 24 13.70 12.52 -3.28
CA LEU A 24 13.06 11.21 -3.23
C LEU A 24 14.11 10.13 -3.03
N TYR A 25 13.88 9.29 -2.04
CA TYR A 25 14.66 8.07 -1.82
C TYR A 25 13.83 6.89 -2.31
N TYR A 26 14.32 6.23 -3.34
CA TYR A 26 13.66 5.04 -3.90
C TYR A 26 14.29 3.79 -3.33
N GLU A 27 13.50 2.97 -2.65
CA GLU A 27 13.88 1.65 -2.17
C GLU A 27 13.04 0.60 -2.89
N ASN A 28 13.70 -0.25 -3.67
CA ASN A 28 13.03 -1.35 -4.35
C ASN A 28 12.94 -2.56 -3.42
N ARG A 29 11.76 -2.80 -2.87
CA ARG A 29 11.43 -3.96 -2.04
C ARG A 29 10.59 -4.92 -2.86
N ILE A 30 11.22 -5.79 -3.61
CA ILE A 30 10.53 -6.85 -4.34
C ILE A 30 10.41 -8.03 -3.38
N PRO A 31 9.21 -8.39 -2.90
CA PRO A 31 9.02 -9.68 -2.27
C PRO A 31 9.33 -10.72 -3.36
N GLU A 32 10.37 -11.51 -3.12
CA GLU A 32 10.72 -12.59 -4.03
C GLU A 32 9.45 -13.41 -4.27
N LEU A 33 9.05 -13.51 -5.52
CA LEU A 33 8.12 -14.52 -5.96
C LEU A 33 8.87 -15.85 -5.83
N GLN A 34 9.05 -16.33 -4.61
CA GLN A 34 9.42 -17.71 -4.40
C GLN A 34 8.25 -18.51 -4.90
N LEU A 35 8.40 -18.99 -6.12
CA LEU A 35 7.60 -20.03 -6.69
C LEU A 35 7.88 -21.29 -5.87
N VAL A 36 7.22 -21.42 -4.74
CA VAL A 36 7.25 -22.62 -3.89
C VAL A 36 6.46 -23.75 -4.57
N ASN A 37 5.98 -23.53 -5.78
CA ASN A 37 5.20 -24.50 -6.51
C ASN A 37 6.03 -25.02 -7.68
N ASP A 38 6.58 -26.22 -7.55
CA ASP A 38 7.26 -26.96 -8.63
C ASP A 38 6.34 -27.19 -9.85
N ASN A 39 5.03 -27.01 -9.69
CA ASN A 39 4.01 -27.15 -10.74
C ASN A 39 3.59 -25.81 -11.35
N PHE A 40 4.21 -24.68 -10.99
CA PHE A 40 3.81 -23.35 -11.51
C PHE A 40 3.96 -23.26 -13.04
N SER A 41 5.03 -23.82 -13.58
CA SER A 41 5.23 -23.88 -15.03
C SER A 41 4.10 -24.67 -15.71
N ASP A 42 3.70 -25.80 -15.10
CA ASP A 42 2.64 -26.65 -15.65
C ASP A 42 1.26 -26.00 -15.52
N GLU A 43 0.99 -25.26 -14.43
CA GLU A 43 -0.25 -24.48 -14.27
C GLU A 43 -0.29 -23.27 -15.19
N LEU A 44 0.85 -22.61 -15.40
CA LEU A 44 0.98 -21.51 -16.36
C LEU A 44 0.80 -22.01 -17.80
N ASP A 45 1.43 -23.14 -18.14
CA ASP A 45 1.32 -23.75 -19.47
C ASP A 45 -0.11 -24.23 -19.74
N GLN A 46 -0.82 -24.79 -18.75
CA GLN A 46 -2.25 -25.13 -18.86
C GLN A 46 -3.14 -23.90 -19.06
N LEU A 47 -2.83 -22.77 -18.37
CA LEU A 47 -3.53 -21.51 -18.55
C LEU A 47 -3.24 -20.89 -19.92
N LEU A 48 -2.01 -21.02 -20.41
CA LEU A 48 -1.60 -20.56 -21.74
C LEU A 48 -2.19 -21.45 -22.84
N GLU A 49 -2.21 -22.77 -22.70
CA GLU A 49 -2.89 -23.69 -23.63
C GLU A 49 -4.39 -23.46 -23.69
N ALA A 50 -5.04 -23.20 -22.55
CA ALA A 50 -6.45 -22.80 -22.54
C ALA A 50 -6.68 -21.44 -23.21
N ALA A 51 -5.63 -20.60 -23.29
CA ALA A 51 -5.65 -19.29 -23.92
C ALA A 51 -5.42 -19.31 -25.43
N GLU A 52 -4.66 -20.28 -25.95
CA GLU A 52 -4.35 -20.40 -27.39
C GLU A 52 -5.56 -20.78 -28.27
N LEU A 53 -6.71 -21.10 -27.67
CA LEU A 53 -7.92 -21.53 -28.39
C LEU A 53 -8.78 -20.39 -28.96
N ASP A 54 -8.37 -19.12 -28.77
CA ASP A 54 -9.17 -17.97 -29.24
C ASP A 54 -8.28 -16.95 -29.96
N GLU A 55 -8.53 -16.75 -31.26
CA GLU A 55 -7.69 -15.95 -32.19
C GLU A 55 -7.80 -14.42 -32.00
N ASP A 56 -8.38 -13.92 -30.91
CA ASP A 56 -8.62 -12.49 -30.71
C ASP A 56 -7.51 -11.84 -29.87
N ALA A 57 -6.79 -10.88 -30.47
CA ALA A 57 -5.69 -10.16 -29.82
C ALA A 57 -6.12 -9.38 -28.56
N GLU A 58 -7.37 -8.91 -28.50
CA GLU A 58 -7.94 -8.26 -27.30
C GLU A 58 -8.14 -9.27 -26.17
N GLY A 59 -8.57 -10.48 -26.50
CA GLY A 59 -8.70 -11.57 -25.54
C GLY A 59 -7.34 -12.02 -24.96
N ALA A 60 -6.30 -12.09 -25.80
CA ALA A 60 -4.95 -12.43 -25.36
C ALA A 60 -4.39 -11.38 -24.37
N LEU A 61 -4.56 -10.09 -24.68
CA LEU A 61 -4.12 -8.99 -23.81
C LEU A 61 -4.87 -9.00 -22.48
N ALA A 62 -6.19 -9.18 -22.49
CA ALA A 62 -7.00 -9.26 -21.27
C ALA A 62 -6.60 -10.44 -20.38
N ARG A 63 -6.19 -11.57 -20.97
CA ARG A 63 -5.71 -12.75 -20.23
C ARG A 63 -4.32 -12.53 -19.66
N GLU A 64 -3.41 -11.93 -20.39
CA GLU A 64 -2.09 -11.57 -19.89
C GLU A 64 -2.20 -10.64 -18.67
N PHE A 65 -3.04 -9.59 -18.73
CA PHE A 65 -3.34 -8.74 -17.60
C PHE A 65 -4.01 -9.50 -16.45
N GLY A 66 -4.94 -10.41 -16.75
CA GLY A 66 -5.59 -11.26 -15.75
C GLY A 66 -4.60 -12.17 -15.03
N THR A 67 -3.65 -12.75 -15.75
CA THR A 67 -2.60 -13.59 -15.18
C THR A 67 -1.66 -12.76 -14.31
N GLN A 68 -1.19 -11.62 -14.80
CA GLN A 68 -0.35 -10.69 -14.02
C GLN A 68 -1.07 -10.21 -12.76
N TYR A 69 -2.34 -9.84 -12.86
CA TYR A 69 -3.16 -9.45 -11.72
C TYR A 69 -3.25 -10.56 -10.67
N THR A 70 -3.53 -11.79 -11.10
CA THR A 70 -3.61 -12.95 -10.21
C THR A 70 -2.29 -13.21 -9.50
N LEU A 71 -1.16 -13.10 -10.20
CA LEU A 71 0.18 -13.23 -9.61
C LEU A 71 0.47 -12.13 -8.57
N LEU A 72 0.12 -10.88 -8.90
CA LEU A 72 0.38 -9.73 -8.03
C LEU A 72 -0.52 -9.72 -6.80
N THR A 73 -1.72 -10.29 -6.87
CA THR A 73 -2.71 -10.31 -5.79
C THR A 73 -2.77 -11.64 -5.03
N ARG A 74 -1.80 -12.54 -5.23
CA ARG A 74 -1.72 -13.80 -4.47
C ARG A 74 -1.72 -13.53 -2.96
N PRO A 75 -2.52 -14.29 -2.18
CA PRO A 75 -2.65 -14.07 -0.73
C PRO A 75 -1.31 -14.11 0.01
N GLU A 76 -0.45 -15.06 -0.32
CA GLU A 76 0.86 -15.23 0.33
C GLU A 76 1.77 -14.02 0.05
N ARG A 77 1.76 -13.52 -1.20
CA ARG A 77 2.50 -12.33 -1.59
C ARG A 77 2.00 -11.09 -0.86
N LEU A 78 0.69 -10.88 -0.82
CA LEU A 78 0.10 -9.74 -0.12
C LEU A 78 0.36 -9.81 1.39
N LYS A 79 0.33 -11.00 1.99
CA LYS A 79 0.70 -11.20 3.40
C LYS A 79 2.17 -10.86 3.65
N THR A 80 3.08 -11.26 2.76
CA THR A 80 4.50 -10.90 2.84
C THR A 80 4.69 -9.39 2.76
N ILE A 81 4.00 -8.72 1.82
CA ILE A 81 4.04 -7.25 1.69
C ILE A 81 3.47 -6.58 2.95
N ALA A 82 2.38 -7.08 3.51
CA ALA A 82 1.79 -6.52 4.73
C ALA A 82 2.76 -6.60 5.92
N ASN A 83 3.42 -7.73 6.11
CA ASN A 83 4.42 -7.92 7.16
C ASN A 83 5.64 -7.01 6.96
N ASP A 84 6.13 -6.89 5.72
CA ASP A 84 7.24 -5.98 5.39
C ASP A 84 6.86 -4.52 5.63
N LEU A 85 5.66 -4.11 5.20
CA LEU A 85 5.15 -2.76 5.43
C LEU A 85 5.11 -2.42 6.92
N VAL A 86 4.57 -3.31 7.76
CA VAL A 86 4.51 -3.11 9.22
C VAL A 86 5.90 -3.00 9.81
N SER A 87 6.77 -3.94 9.49
CA SER A 87 8.15 -3.98 10.00
C SER A 87 8.93 -2.73 9.58
N HIS A 88 8.80 -2.31 8.33
CA HIS A 88 9.41 -1.10 7.79
C HIS A 88 8.85 0.15 8.49
N PHE A 89 7.53 0.29 8.54
CA PHE A 89 6.88 1.47 9.12
C PHE A 89 7.27 1.68 10.58
N VAL A 90 7.26 0.62 11.38
CA VAL A 90 7.62 0.66 12.81
C VAL A 90 9.12 0.80 13.01
N GLY A 91 9.93 0.20 12.10
CA GLY A 91 11.39 0.16 12.19
C GLY A 91 12.14 1.39 11.69
N ARG A 92 11.50 2.26 10.90
CA ARG A 92 12.16 3.39 10.20
C ARG A 92 12.74 4.48 11.09
N GLY A 93 12.42 4.51 12.39
CA GLY A 93 13.08 5.38 13.40
C GLY A 93 12.63 6.84 13.37
N PHE A 94 11.64 7.22 12.58
CA PHE A 94 11.07 8.58 12.56
C PHE A 94 9.54 8.55 12.50
N SER A 95 8.93 9.63 12.98
CA SER A 95 7.50 9.87 12.86
C SER A 95 7.18 10.42 11.48
N GLY A 96 6.16 9.89 10.84
CA GLY A 96 5.69 10.35 9.55
C GLY A 96 4.52 9.50 9.09
N LYS A 97 3.88 9.92 8.02
CA LYS A 97 2.73 9.22 7.46
C LYS A 97 3.16 8.37 6.28
N ALA A 98 2.39 7.33 6.00
CA ALA A 98 2.65 6.43 4.88
C ALA A 98 1.37 6.22 4.06
N MET A 99 1.57 6.05 2.76
CA MET A 99 0.50 5.79 1.81
C MET A 99 0.79 4.49 1.05
N TYR A 100 -0.07 3.50 1.23
CA TYR A 100 -0.06 2.31 0.39
C TYR A 100 -0.94 2.54 -0.84
N VAL A 101 -0.38 2.30 -2.02
CA VAL A 101 -1.09 2.42 -3.29
C VAL A 101 -1.38 1.03 -3.84
N GLY A 102 -2.66 0.65 -3.82
CA GLY A 102 -3.14 -0.62 -4.37
C GLY A 102 -3.36 -0.55 -5.89
N LEU A 103 -3.27 -1.70 -6.54
CA LEU A 103 -3.56 -1.84 -7.98
C LEU A 103 -5.00 -1.46 -8.32
N ASP A 104 -5.91 -1.83 -7.42
CA ASP A 104 -7.34 -1.52 -7.50
C ASP A 104 -7.93 -1.33 -6.09
N LYS A 105 -9.23 -1.09 -6.02
CA LYS A 105 -9.95 -0.89 -4.75
C LYS A 105 -9.95 -2.14 -3.88
N ALA A 106 -10.08 -3.32 -4.50
CA ALA A 106 -10.06 -4.59 -3.79
C ALA A 106 -8.68 -4.83 -3.15
N ALA A 107 -7.61 -4.53 -3.87
CA ALA A 107 -6.24 -4.61 -3.33
C ALA A 107 -6.04 -3.63 -2.17
N ALA A 108 -6.57 -2.41 -2.25
CA ALA A 108 -6.46 -1.43 -1.16
C ALA A 108 -7.20 -1.90 0.11
N VAL A 109 -8.44 -2.41 -0.01
CA VAL A 109 -9.22 -2.95 1.13
C VAL A 109 -8.54 -4.19 1.69
N ARG A 110 -8.15 -5.13 0.84
CA ARG A 110 -7.49 -6.38 1.27
C ARG A 110 -6.18 -6.11 2.00
N MET A 111 -5.38 -5.18 1.49
CA MET A 111 -4.12 -4.81 2.15
C MET A 111 -4.34 -4.10 3.49
N HIS A 112 -5.37 -3.25 3.61
CA HIS A 112 -5.75 -2.68 4.89
C HIS A 112 -6.00 -3.78 5.94
N ASP A 113 -6.77 -4.80 5.58
CA ASP A 113 -7.13 -5.88 6.52
C ASP A 113 -5.91 -6.74 6.88
N LEU A 114 -5.09 -7.11 5.88
CA LEU A 114 -3.84 -7.85 6.10
C LEU A 114 -2.83 -7.06 6.95
N VAL A 115 -2.72 -5.76 6.72
CA VAL A 115 -1.83 -4.91 7.52
C VAL A 115 -2.36 -4.77 8.94
N LYS A 116 -3.67 -4.67 9.17
CA LYS A 116 -4.24 -4.68 10.52
C LYS A 116 -3.96 -5.99 11.27
N GLU A 117 -4.05 -7.13 10.59
CA GLU A 117 -3.70 -8.43 11.16
C GLU A 117 -2.21 -8.48 11.54
N ALA A 118 -1.33 -8.18 10.59
CA ALA A 118 0.11 -8.13 10.82
C ALA A 118 0.51 -7.11 11.91
N TRP A 119 -0.20 -5.98 11.97
CA TRP A 119 0.00 -4.96 13.00
C TRP A 119 -0.31 -5.49 14.41
N ALA A 120 -1.43 -6.19 14.56
CA ALA A 120 -1.80 -6.78 15.83
C ALA A 120 -0.79 -7.85 16.28
N GLU A 121 -0.33 -8.70 15.38
CA GLU A 121 0.70 -9.71 15.64
C GLU A 121 2.02 -9.04 16.06
N HIS A 122 2.48 -8.05 15.31
CA HIS A 122 3.73 -7.33 15.60
C HIS A 122 3.68 -6.59 16.94
N LEU A 123 2.56 -5.92 17.24
CA LEU A 123 2.34 -5.26 18.53
C LEU A 123 2.38 -6.25 19.71
N ALA A 124 1.76 -7.42 19.54
CA ALA A 124 1.79 -8.45 20.56
C ALA A 124 3.22 -8.98 20.82
N ASP A 125 4.02 -9.12 19.78
CA ASP A 125 5.41 -9.55 19.89
C ASP A 125 6.31 -8.47 20.53
N LEU A 126 6.11 -7.20 20.19
CA LEU A 126 6.82 -6.09 20.86
C LEU A 126 6.50 -6.03 22.36
N ARG A 127 5.25 -6.23 22.75
CA ARG A 127 4.85 -6.27 24.16
C ARG A 127 5.51 -7.42 24.91
N LYS A 128 5.56 -8.62 24.33
CA LYS A 128 6.27 -9.78 24.91
C LYS A 128 7.77 -9.48 25.09
N GLN A 129 8.40 -8.87 24.08
CA GLN A 129 9.81 -8.47 24.15
C GLN A 129 10.03 -7.42 25.23
N HIS A 130 9.18 -6.41 25.30
CA HIS A 130 9.24 -5.34 26.31
C HIS A 130 9.17 -5.93 27.73
N ASP A 131 8.27 -6.86 28.00
CA ASP A 131 8.09 -7.47 29.31
C ASP A 131 9.28 -8.37 29.70
N ALA A 132 9.97 -8.95 28.73
CA ALA A 132 11.13 -9.79 28.94
C ALA A 132 12.44 -9.01 29.17
N LEU A 133 12.51 -7.71 28.78
CA LEU A 133 13.71 -6.90 28.89
C LEU A 133 13.89 -6.27 30.30
N PRO A 134 15.15 -6.03 30.70
CA PRO A 134 15.45 -5.21 31.87
C PRO A 134 14.90 -3.77 31.73
N GLU A 135 14.51 -3.13 32.80
CA GLU A 135 13.88 -1.80 32.83
C GLU A 135 14.65 -0.72 32.03
N LEU A 136 15.98 -0.77 32.12
CA LEU A 136 16.86 0.18 31.41
C LEU A 136 16.85 0.07 29.90
N GLU A 137 16.42 -1.07 29.34
CA GLU A 137 16.41 -1.34 27.93
C GLU A 137 15.01 -1.19 27.29
N ARG A 138 13.98 -0.90 28.08
CA ARG A 138 12.58 -0.79 27.64
C ARG A 138 12.21 0.50 26.89
N PRO A 139 12.84 1.67 27.11
CA PRO A 139 12.30 2.94 26.59
C PRO A 139 12.10 2.98 25.08
N TRP A 140 13.01 2.39 24.32
CA TRP A 140 12.92 2.37 22.86
C TRP A 140 11.79 1.46 22.33
N LEU A 141 11.52 0.33 23.02
CA LEU A 141 10.37 -0.52 22.71
C LEU A 141 9.06 0.14 23.12
N ALA A 142 9.03 0.82 24.28
CA ALA A 142 7.86 1.54 24.73
C ALA A 142 7.40 2.60 23.71
N SER A 143 8.34 3.36 23.12
CA SER A 143 8.00 4.34 22.07
C SER A 143 7.42 3.71 20.82
N ARG A 144 7.88 2.51 20.43
CA ARG A 144 7.32 1.78 19.29
C ARG A 144 5.94 1.23 19.59
N ILE A 145 5.74 0.70 20.79
CA ILE A 145 4.43 0.23 21.25
C ILE A 145 3.44 1.39 21.23
N GLU A 146 3.81 2.55 21.81
CA GLU A 146 2.98 3.76 21.80
C GLU A 146 2.64 4.24 20.39
N LEU A 147 3.64 4.26 19.48
CA LEU A 147 3.40 4.57 18.07
C LEU A 147 2.35 3.63 17.48
N MET A 148 2.47 2.34 17.72
CA MET A 148 1.55 1.34 17.18
C MET A 148 0.16 1.45 17.78
N GLU A 149 0.03 1.69 19.07
CA GLU A 149 -1.25 1.84 19.77
C GLU A 149 -1.99 3.10 19.37
N THR A 150 -1.27 4.17 19.03
CA THR A 150 -1.85 5.46 18.62
C THR A 150 -2.02 5.60 17.12
N THR A 151 -1.52 4.68 16.30
CA THR A 151 -1.65 4.77 14.85
C THR A 151 -3.03 4.34 14.39
N ASP A 152 -3.69 5.24 13.67
CA ASP A 152 -4.94 4.98 12.96
C ASP A 152 -4.67 4.72 11.48
N MET A 153 -5.55 3.91 10.86
CA MET A 153 -5.45 3.46 9.47
C MET A 153 -6.78 3.64 8.76
N ALA A 154 -6.76 4.04 7.50
CA ALA A 154 -7.98 4.21 6.71
C ALA A 154 -7.80 3.78 5.25
N VAL A 155 -8.88 3.25 4.68
CA VAL A 155 -9.01 3.07 3.22
C VAL A 155 -9.63 4.33 2.63
N VAL A 156 -9.03 4.83 1.53
CA VAL A 156 -9.53 6.00 0.80
C VAL A 156 -9.57 5.67 -0.70
N VAL A 157 -10.77 5.39 -1.18
CA VAL A 157 -11.01 5.00 -2.58
C VAL A 157 -12.24 5.71 -3.14
N SER A 158 -12.22 6.00 -4.44
CA SER A 158 -13.35 6.61 -5.13
C SER A 158 -14.59 5.71 -5.08
N GLN A 159 -15.78 6.32 -5.07
CA GLN A 159 -17.02 5.57 -5.18
C GLN A 159 -17.24 5.08 -6.62
N SER A 160 -17.81 3.89 -6.78
CA SER A 160 -18.22 3.37 -8.08
C SER A 160 -19.56 2.64 -8.01
N GLN A 161 -20.20 2.49 -9.17
CA GLN A 161 -21.42 1.71 -9.26
C GLN A 161 -21.12 0.23 -8.95
N ASN A 162 -22.05 -0.42 -8.24
CA ASN A 162 -21.97 -1.84 -7.87
C ASN A 162 -20.74 -2.24 -7.03
N GLU A 163 -20.00 -1.28 -6.43
CA GLU A 163 -18.80 -1.58 -5.65
C GLU A 163 -19.06 -2.55 -4.50
N LEU A 164 -20.22 -2.43 -3.82
CA LEU A 164 -20.60 -3.32 -2.73
C LEU A 164 -20.65 -4.77 -3.19
N LYS A 165 -21.34 -5.03 -4.29
CA LYS A 165 -21.44 -6.38 -4.84
C LYS A 165 -20.10 -6.90 -5.31
N MET A 166 -19.34 -6.08 -6.04
CA MET A 166 -18.03 -6.48 -6.57
C MET A 166 -17.02 -6.84 -5.46
N LEU A 167 -17.05 -6.15 -4.34
CA LEU A 167 -16.16 -6.41 -3.21
C LEU A 167 -16.70 -7.54 -2.33
N ASP A 168 -18.03 -7.63 -2.11
CA ASP A 168 -18.65 -8.77 -1.43
C ASP A 168 -18.36 -10.11 -2.15
N ASP A 169 -18.42 -10.12 -3.49
CA ASP A 169 -18.10 -11.31 -4.30
C ASP A 169 -16.61 -11.77 -4.11
N GLN A 170 -15.75 -10.86 -3.66
CA GLN A 170 -14.34 -11.14 -3.32
C GLN A 170 -14.09 -11.33 -1.82
N GLY A 171 -15.16 -11.39 -1.02
CA GLY A 171 -15.08 -11.53 0.44
C GLY A 171 -14.58 -10.29 1.17
N LEU A 172 -14.72 -9.10 0.58
CA LEU A 172 -14.26 -7.82 1.14
C LEU A 172 -15.45 -6.94 1.49
N ASP A 173 -15.43 -6.31 2.67
CA ASP A 173 -16.48 -5.38 3.09
C ASP A 173 -16.00 -3.91 3.05
N ILE A 174 -16.48 -3.15 2.08
CA ILE A 174 -16.19 -1.73 1.93
C ILE A 174 -17.10 -0.83 2.79
N ARG A 175 -18.22 -1.33 3.33
CA ARG A 175 -19.24 -0.52 4.02
C ARG A 175 -18.68 0.28 5.19
N PRO A 176 -17.89 -0.29 6.13
CA PRO A 176 -17.30 0.47 7.22
C PRO A 176 -16.36 1.58 6.72
N HIS A 177 -15.59 1.28 5.68
CA HIS A 177 -14.68 2.26 5.08
C HIS A 177 -15.46 3.39 4.38
N ARG A 178 -16.52 3.04 3.65
CA ARG A 178 -17.38 4.01 2.96
C ARG A 178 -18.10 4.93 3.95
N GLU A 179 -18.63 4.36 5.02
CA GLU A 179 -19.26 5.13 6.11
C GLU A 179 -18.25 6.11 6.72
N ARG A 180 -17.02 5.66 6.99
CA ARG A 180 -15.98 6.50 7.53
C ARG A 180 -15.57 7.62 6.57
N MET A 181 -15.36 7.32 5.27
CA MET A 181 -15.05 8.33 4.25
C MET A 181 -16.16 9.39 4.10
N ASN A 182 -17.43 9.03 4.35
CA ASN A 182 -18.53 9.97 4.28
C ASN A 182 -18.69 10.83 5.55
N ARG A 183 -18.24 10.31 6.69
CA ARG A 183 -18.38 10.98 8.00
C ARG A 183 -17.18 11.85 8.37
N GLU A 184 -15.98 11.48 7.95
CA GLU A 184 -14.74 12.12 8.36
C GLU A 184 -14.03 12.76 7.16
N ASP A 185 -13.43 13.92 7.38
CA ASP A 185 -12.48 14.49 6.40
C ASP A 185 -11.10 13.81 6.56
N LEU A 186 -10.99 12.64 5.92
CA LEU A 186 -9.75 11.86 5.97
C LEU A 186 -8.57 12.57 5.30
N ALA A 187 -8.84 13.47 4.34
CA ALA A 187 -7.79 14.23 3.66
C ALA A 187 -7.14 15.24 4.63
N GLU A 188 -7.95 16.02 5.35
CA GLU A 188 -7.43 16.97 6.33
C GLU A 188 -6.76 16.25 7.51
N LYS A 189 -7.35 15.16 8.01
CA LYS A 189 -6.71 14.33 9.04
C LYS A 189 -5.34 13.79 8.60
N PHE A 190 -5.22 13.36 7.34
CA PHE A 190 -3.97 12.81 6.84
C PHE A 190 -2.92 13.89 6.57
N LYS A 191 -3.30 15.12 6.27
CA LYS A 191 -2.39 16.26 6.16
C LYS A 191 -1.88 16.75 7.51
N ASP A 192 -2.72 16.71 8.54
CA ASP A 192 -2.33 17.11 9.89
C ASP A 192 -1.31 16.14 10.48
N SER A 193 -0.08 16.60 10.66
CA SER A 193 1.00 15.78 11.21
C SER A 193 0.74 15.27 12.64
N ALA A 194 -0.13 15.96 13.39
CA ALA A 194 -0.49 15.59 14.77
C ALA A 194 -1.62 14.55 14.82
N ASP A 195 -2.42 14.41 13.76
CA ASP A 195 -3.52 13.45 13.73
C ASP A 195 -3.01 12.01 13.70
N PRO A 196 -3.60 11.10 14.49
CA PRO A 196 -3.22 9.69 14.57
C PRO A 196 -3.41 8.91 13.27
N LEU A 197 -4.14 9.41 12.27
CA LEU A 197 -4.24 8.79 10.95
C LEU A 197 -2.88 8.86 10.23
N ARG A 198 -2.09 7.81 10.39
CA ARG A 198 -0.72 7.74 9.86
C ARG A 198 -0.55 6.83 8.67
N LEU A 199 -1.49 5.94 8.41
CA LEU A 199 -1.40 4.98 7.31
C LEU A 199 -2.71 4.97 6.51
N VAL A 200 -2.63 5.21 5.20
CA VAL A 200 -3.77 5.17 4.31
C VAL A 200 -3.57 4.19 3.17
N PHE A 201 -4.65 3.55 2.76
CA PHE A 201 -4.69 2.59 1.66
C PHE A 201 -5.54 3.19 0.54
N VAL A 202 -4.90 3.51 -0.58
CA VAL A 202 -5.54 4.21 -1.69
C VAL A 202 -5.47 3.39 -2.98
N CYS A 203 -6.32 3.75 -3.93
CA CYS A 203 -6.23 3.31 -5.32
C CYS A 203 -6.43 4.54 -6.20
N ALA A 204 -5.39 4.99 -6.89
CA ALA A 204 -5.34 6.17 -7.74
C ALA A 204 -5.70 7.51 -7.08
N MET A 205 -6.39 7.53 -5.93
CA MET A 205 -6.70 8.76 -5.20
C MET A 205 -5.45 9.29 -4.50
N TRP A 206 -5.36 10.62 -4.43
CA TRP A 206 -4.27 11.36 -3.77
C TRP A 206 -2.87 11.20 -4.38
N MET A 207 -2.75 10.52 -5.51
CA MET A 207 -1.46 10.36 -6.19
C MET A 207 -1.01 11.63 -6.91
N THR A 208 -1.95 12.50 -7.26
CA THR A 208 -1.68 13.77 -7.93
C THR A 208 -2.53 14.88 -7.31
N GLY A 209 -1.95 16.07 -7.18
CA GLY A 209 -2.65 17.25 -6.67
C GLY A 209 -3.02 17.20 -5.18
N PHE A 210 -2.44 16.28 -4.43
CA PHE A 210 -2.64 16.14 -2.98
C PHE A 210 -1.34 16.50 -2.26
N ASP A 211 -1.36 17.61 -1.54
CA ASP A 211 -0.22 18.08 -0.77
C ASP A 211 -0.34 17.58 0.68
N ALA A 212 0.58 16.71 1.07
CA ALA A 212 0.67 16.17 2.42
C ALA A 212 2.16 16.06 2.83
N PRO A 213 2.76 17.13 3.34
CA PRO A 213 4.20 17.19 3.66
C PRO A 213 4.66 16.17 4.70
N SER A 214 3.76 15.65 5.52
CA SER A 214 4.04 14.62 6.53
C SER A 214 4.16 13.20 5.97
N VAL A 215 3.81 12.99 4.70
CA VAL A 215 3.97 11.68 4.04
C VAL A 215 5.43 11.47 3.70
N SER A 216 5.98 10.39 4.23
CA SER A 216 7.41 10.06 4.11
C SER A 216 7.67 8.65 3.59
N THR A 217 6.62 7.87 3.35
CA THR A 217 6.70 6.50 2.79
C THR A 217 5.44 6.18 2.01
#